data_130ae260b8e2fe74cbf97a9119c7e46e
#
_entry.id   130ae260b8e2fe74cbf97a9119c7e46e
#
_cell.length_a   1.000
_cell.length_b   1.000
_cell.length_c   1.000
_cell.angle_alpha   90.00
_cell.angle_beta   90.00
_cell.angle_gamma   90.00
#
_symmetry.space_group_name_H-M   'P 1'
#
loop_
_entity.id
_entity.type
_entity.pdbx_description
1 polymer ?
#
loop_
_entity_poly.entity_id
_entity_poly.type
_entity_poly.pdbx_seq_one_letter_code
_entity_poly.pdbx_strand_id
1 'polypeptide(L)'
;MKIKQILYCMLLACFILPASAQNSWGIVGGGLFSKSLSRDARFSLGGYAGGMYDVHVKNSWYVQPQLLFTYEEFRSKTRLGTDSFFSKFNLELPILASYNVALNNKWNLRINAGPYLSYAMFGRDKSIDYAYGNGMHSSLGWWHQDFPDHFTYGGRAGVSLESEHFIYTIDGKCSLRKRPFGQSGSLSAGVGYKF
;
A
#
# COMPACT_ATOMS: atom_id res chain seq x y z
N MET A 1 15.42 -10.40 -19.21
CA MET A 1 15.10 -11.24 -18.03
C MET A 1 13.61 -11.15 -17.82
N LYS A 2 12.88 -12.28 -17.80
CA LYS A 2 11.40 -12.24 -17.72
C LYS A 2 10.97 -11.87 -16.30
N ILE A 3 10.07 -10.92 -16.15
CA ILE A 3 9.53 -10.40 -14.85
C ILE A 3 9.17 -11.52 -13.87
N LYS A 4 8.67 -12.66 -14.38
CA LYS A 4 8.40 -13.88 -13.60
C LYS A 4 9.63 -14.40 -12.85
N GLN A 5 10.84 -14.35 -13.44
CA GLN A 5 12.07 -14.82 -12.81
C GLN A 5 12.52 -13.91 -11.67
N ILE A 6 12.35 -12.61 -11.82
CA ILE A 6 12.65 -11.63 -10.74
C ILE A 6 11.69 -11.84 -9.56
N LEU A 7 10.41 -12.09 -9.83
CA LEU A 7 9.40 -12.35 -8.80
C LEU A 7 9.71 -13.65 -8.03
N TYR A 8 10.12 -14.72 -8.76
CA TYR A 8 10.55 -15.98 -8.13
C TYR A 8 11.82 -15.81 -7.30
N CYS A 9 12.81 -15.06 -7.78
CA CYS A 9 14.03 -14.78 -7.01
C CYS A 9 13.75 -13.96 -5.76
N MET A 10 12.85 -12.97 -5.82
CA MET A 10 12.44 -12.19 -4.63
C MET A 10 11.66 -13.06 -3.64
N LEU A 11 10.77 -13.93 -4.10
CA LEU A 11 10.04 -14.88 -3.26
C LEU A 11 11.00 -15.89 -2.60
N LEU A 12 11.95 -16.47 -3.36
CA LEU A 12 12.96 -17.37 -2.80
C LEU A 12 13.87 -16.66 -1.78
N ALA A 13 14.28 -15.42 -2.05
CA ALA A 13 15.10 -14.63 -1.12
C ALA A 13 14.39 -14.40 0.22
N CYS A 14 13.07 -14.25 0.24
CA CYS A 14 12.29 -14.14 1.48
C CYS A 14 12.28 -15.44 2.31
N PHE A 15 12.46 -16.61 1.68
CA PHE A 15 12.50 -17.90 2.39
C PHE A 15 13.89 -18.29 2.91
N ILE A 16 14.97 -17.65 2.43
CA ILE A 16 16.36 -17.99 2.79
C ILE A 16 16.87 -17.14 3.97
N LEU A 17 16.06 -16.23 4.51
CA LEU A 17 16.46 -15.41 5.65
C LEU A 17 16.69 -16.30 6.88
N PRO A 18 17.89 -16.25 7.50
CA PRO A 18 18.21 -17.09 8.64
C PRO A 18 17.25 -16.77 9.79
N ALA A 19 16.71 -17.83 10.40
CA ALA A 19 15.91 -17.73 11.62
C ALA A 19 16.85 -17.35 12.78
N SER A 20 17.19 -16.06 12.90
CA SER A 20 17.87 -15.56 14.09
C SER A 20 16.84 -15.30 15.18
N ALA A 21 17.23 -15.48 16.43
CA ALA A 21 16.36 -15.32 17.61
C ALA A 21 15.77 -13.89 17.79
N GLN A 22 16.14 -12.94 16.93
CA GLN A 22 15.64 -11.55 16.94
C GLN A 22 14.68 -11.24 15.78
N ASN A 23 14.38 -12.23 14.94
CA ASN A 23 13.42 -12.07 13.87
C ASN A 23 12.01 -12.33 14.41
N SER A 24 11.04 -11.54 13.98
CA SER A 24 9.65 -11.70 14.35
C SER A 24 8.73 -11.55 13.15
N TRP A 25 7.62 -12.26 13.17
CA TRP A 25 6.58 -12.10 12.18
C TRP A 25 5.31 -11.54 12.83
N GLY A 26 4.45 -10.95 12.04
CA GLY A 26 3.23 -10.37 12.55
C GLY A 26 2.21 -10.10 11.45
N ILE A 27 1.07 -9.65 11.88
CA ILE A 27 -0.02 -9.20 11.01
C ILE A 27 -0.25 -7.71 11.23
N VAL A 28 -0.69 -7.01 10.20
CA VAL A 28 -0.98 -5.59 10.26
C VAL A 28 -2.25 -5.28 9.45
N GLY A 29 -3.02 -4.31 9.91
CA GLY A 29 -4.19 -3.84 9.18
C GLY A 29 -4.57 -2.42 9.60
N GLY A 30 -5.30 -1.73 8.73
CA GLY A 30 -5.68 -0.35 9.02
C GLY A 30 -6.48 0.33 7.92
N GLY A 31 -6.75 1.60 8.17
CA GLY A 31 -7.40 2.50 7.23
C GLY A 31 -6.40 3.21 6.33
N LEU A 32 -6.87 3.58 5.15
CA LEU A 32 -6.09 4.21 4.10
C LEU A 32 -6.86 5.41 3.54
N PHE A 33 -6.20 6.58 3.52
CA PHE A 33 -6.72 7.81 2.94
C PHE A 33 -5.93 8.08 1.67
N SER A 34 -6.56 7.95 0.53
CA SER A 34 -5.92 8.13 -0.78
C SER A 34 -6.38 9.40 -1.46
N LYS A 35 -5.46 10.06 -2.16
CA LYS A 35 -5.76 11.17 -3.04
C LYS A 35 -4.96 11.04 -4.33
N SER A 36 -5.60 11.20 -5.49
CA SER A 36 -4.88 11.45 -6.72
C SER A 36 -4.31 12.88 -6.67
N LEU A 37 -3.08 13.09 -7.13
CA LEU A 37 -2.43 14.41 -7.21
C LEU A 37 -3.00 15.28 -8.35
N SER A 38 -4.06 14.83 -9.02
CA SER A 38 -4.81 15.63 -10.00
C SER A 38 -5.63 16.73 -9.29
N ARG A 39 -5.79 17.90 -9.95
CA ARG A 39 -6.46 19.07 -9.39
C ARG A 39 -7.91 18.81 -8.93
N ASP A 40 -8.61 17.90 -9.59
CA ASP A 40 -10.04 17.64 -9.37
C ASP A 40 -10.30 16.36 -8.53
N ALA A 41 -9.25 15.79 -7.92
CA ALA A 41 -9.35 14.56 -7.14
C ALA A 41 -9.82 14.82 -5.71
N ARG A 42 -10.80 14.03 -5.27
CA ARG A 42 -11.27 14.02 -3.88
C ARG A 42 -10.53 12.99 -3.05
N PHE A 43 -10.51 13.19 -1.74
CA PHE A 43 -10.04 12.18 -0.80
C PHE A 43 -10.97 10.98 -0.83
N SER A 44 -10.39 9.81 -0.79
CA SER A 44 -11.08 8.53 -0.75
C SER A 44 -10.59 7.68 0.40
N LEU A 45 -11.49 6.89 0.96
CA LEU A 45 -11.21 5.96 2.03
C LEU A 45 -10.89 4.58 1.43
N GLY A 46 -9.99 3.88 2.09
CA GLY A 46 -9.63 2.53 1.77
C GLY A 46 -9.19 1.78 3.02
N GLY A 47 -8.67 0.58 2.83
CA GLY A 47 -8.13 -0.23 3.91
C GLY A 47 -7.03 -1.15 3.43
N TYR A 48 -6.29 -1.71 4.37
CA TYR A 48 -5.27 -2.71 4.09
C TYR A 48 -5.19 -3.72 5.22
N ALA A 49 -4.76 -4.93 4.87
CA ALA A 49 -4.42 -5.99 5.82
C ALA A 49 -3.35 -6.90 5.22
N GLY A 50 -2.51 -7.47 6.06
CA GLY A 50 -1.49 -8.40 5.57
C GLY A 50 -0.51 -8.87 6.62
N GLY A 51 0.56 -9.50 6.15
CA GLY A 51 1.66 -9.99 6.95
C GLY A 51 2.90 -9.11 6.87
N MET A 52 3.68 -9.12 7.91
CA MET A 52 4.98 -8.48 7.98
C MET A 52 6.01 -9.41 8.63
N TYR A 53 7.25 -9.22 8.26
CA TYR A 53 8.37 -9.96 8.83
C TYR A 53 9.51 -9.01 9.14
N ASP A 54 10.00 -9.01 10.38
CA ASP A 54 11.11 -8.19 10.81
C ASP A 54 12.40 -9.01 10.78
N VAL A 55 13.37 -8.56 10.01
CA VAL A 55 14.71 -9.12 9.94
C VAL A 55 15.66 -8.16 10.65
N HIS A 56 16.22 -8.57 11.77
CA HIS A 56 17.26 -7.82 12.44
C HIS A 56 18.57 -7.86 11.61
N VAL A 57 19.11 -6.69 11.29
CA VAL A 57 20.34 -6.60 10.49
C VAL A 57 21.53 -6.32 11.41
N LYS A 58 21.53 -5.21 12.12
CA LYS A 58 22.61 -4.80 13.00
C LYS A 58 22.15 -3.69 13.94
N ASN A 59 22.51 -3.75 15.22
CA ASN A 59 22.15 -2.76 16.24
C ASN A 59 20.64 -2.49 16.27
N SER A 60 20.21 -1.27 15.94
CA SER A 60 18.80 -0.84 15.88
C SER A 60 18.20 -0.92 14.49
N TRP A 61 18.89 -1.49 13.50
CA TRP A 61 18.42 -1.57 12.12
C TRP A 61 17.72 -2.89 11.81
N TYR A 62 16.58 -2.79 11.16
CA TYR A 62 15.78 -3.90 10.68
C TYR A 62 15.43 -3.69 9.21
N VAL A 63 15.20 -4.80 8.50
CA VAL A 63 14.55 -4.80 7.20
C VAL A 63 13.19 -5.49 7.37
N GLN A 64 12.13 -4.81 6.95
CA GLN A 64 10.76 -5.26 7.13
C GLN A 64 10.06 -5.44 5.78
N PRO A 65 10.16 -6.63 5.15
CA PRO A 65 9.28 -7.00 4.06
C PRO A 65 7.85 -7.19 4.56
N GLN A 66 6.88 -6.70 3.79
CA GLN A 66 5.46 -6.85 4.08
C GLN A 66 4.74 -7.39 2.85
N LEU A 67 3.67 -8.13 3.05
CA LEU A 67 2.74 -8.53 2.00
C LEU A 67 1.35 -8.06 2.39
N LEU A 68 0.83 -7.07 1.67
CA LEU A 68 -0.40 -6.37 2.02
C LEU A 68 -1.44 -6.53 0.91
N PHE A 69 -2.67 -6.84 1.29
CA PHE A 69 -3.85 -6.65 0.46
C PHE A 69 -4.41 -5.27 0.75
N THR A 70 -4.54 -4.43 -0.27
CA THR A 70 -5.02 -3.06 -0.14
C THR A 70 -6.26 -2.84 -0.99
N TYR A 71 -7.25 -2.18 -0.41
CA TYR A 71 -8.42 -1.66 -1.11
C TYR A 71 -8.30 -0.14 -1.19
N GLU A 72 -8.34 0.39 -2.40
CA GLU A 72 -8.29 1.83 -2.65
C GLU A 72 -9.47 2.26 -3.49
N GLU A 73 -10.14 3.31 -3.08
CA GLU A 73 -11.17 3.99 -3.86
C GLU A 73 -10.64 5.35 -4.30
N PHE A 74 -10.94 5.75 -5.51
CA PHE A 74 -10.62 7.07 -6.05
C PHE A 74 -11.89 7.70 -6.60
N ARG A 75 -12.11 8.98 -6.32
CA ARG A 75 -13.22 9.75 -6.82
C ARG A 75 -12.68 10.93 -7.60
N SER A 76 -13.17 11.09 -8.82
CA SER A 76 -12.86 12.23 -9.67
C SER A 76 -14.15 12.86 -10.16
N LYS A 77 -14.21 14.18 -10.12
CA LYS A 77 -15.32 14.95 -10.67
C LYS A 77 -14.82 15.76 -11.85
N THR A 78 -15.37 15.49 -13.02
CA THR A 78 -15.02 16.24 -14.22
C THR A 78 -15.80 17.56 -14.26
N ARG A 79 -15.20 18.62 -14.82
CA ARG A 79 -15.86 19.93 -14.99
C ARG A 79 -17.18 19.86 -15.81
N LEU A 80 -17.35 18.81 -16.58
CA LEU A 80 -18.54 18.55 -17.40
C LEU A 80 -19.67 17.84 -16.65
N GLY A 81 -19.54 17.64 -15.33
CA GLY A 81 -20.60 17.03 -14.52
C GLY A 81 -20.54 15.51 -14.43
N THR A 82 -19.47 14.86 -14.92
CA THR A 82 -19.31 13.40 -14.79
C THR A 82 -18.63 13.07 -13.47
N ASP A 83 -19.24 12.28 -12.62
CA ASP A 83 -18.65 11.73 -11.41
C ASP A 83 -18.11 10.31 -11.71
N SER A 84 -16.81 10.12 -11.61
CA SER A 84 -16.16 8.82 -11.82
C SER A 84 -15.68 8.26 -10.49
N PHE A 85 -16.05 7.01 -10.22
CA PHE A 85 -15.64 6.23 -9.06
C PHE A 85 -14.78 5.07 -9.55
N PHE A 86 -13.60 4.98 -9.05
CA PHE A 86 -12.66 3.91 -9.37
C PHE A 86 -12.23 3.21 -8.10
N SER A 87 -12.51 1.92 -7.99
CA SER A 87 -12.08 1.08 -6.87
C SER A 87 -11.16 -0.03 -7.34
N LYS A 88 -10.13 -0.32 -6.58
CA LYS A 88 -9.19 -1.38 -6.90
C LYS A 88 -8.71 -2.13 -5.66
N PHE A 89 -8.50 -3.42 -5.84
CA PHE A 89 -7.79 -4.28 -4.91
C PHE A 89 -6.39 -4.52 -5.44
N ASN A 90 -5.40 -4.30 -4.59
CA ASN A 90 -4.00 -4.50 -4.95
C ASN A 90 -3.34 -5.49 -3.99
N LEU A 91 -2.39 -6.23 -4.52
CA LEU A 91 -1.36 -6.90 -3.75
C LEU A 91 -0.14 -5.98 -3.70
N GLU A 92 0.31 -5.63 -2.50
CA GLU A 92 1.39 -4.68 -2.28
C GLU A 92 2.54 -5.34 -1.52
N LEU A 93 3.76 -5.12 -1.98
CA LEU A 93 5.00 -5.64 -1.41
C LEU A 93 5.92 -4.47 -1.03
N PRO A 94 5.77 -3.86 0.14
CA PRO A 94 6.75 -2.94 0.69
C PRO A 94 7.97 -3.69 1.22
N ILE A 95 9.15 -3.08 1.07
CA ILE A 95 10.39 -3.52 1.71
C ILE A 95 10.96 -2.30 2.42
N LEU A 96 10.78 -2.25 3.75
CA LEU A 96 11.11 -1.08 4.54
C LEU A 96 12.42 -1.30 5.30
N ALA A 97 13.31 -0.32 5.24
CA ALA A 97 14.38 -0.16 6.21
C ALA A 97 13.78 0.51 7.44
N SER A 98 14.02 -0.05 8.62
CA SER A 98 13.44 0.38 9.88
C SER A 98 14.54 0.65 10.90
N TYR A 99 14.48 1.80 11.54
CA TYR A 99 15.38 2.17 12.63
C TYR A 99 14.60 2.25 13.94
N ASN A 100 15.03 1.48 14.94
CA ASN A 100 14.36 1.36 16.22
C ASN A 100 15.02 2.25 17.27
N VAL A 101 14.25 3.11 17.93
CA VAL A 101 14.65 3.99 19.03
C VAL A 101 13.89 3.57 20.28
N ALA A 102 14.59 3.05 21.27
CA ALA A 102 13.99 2.73 22.56
C ALA A 102 13.57 4.01 23.27
N LEU A 103 12.28 4.19 23.56
CA LEU A 103 11.76 5.32 24.33
C LEU A 103 11.80 5.01 25.83
N ASN A 104 11.41 3.80 26.17
CA ASN A 104 11.45 3.29 27.54
C ASN A 104 11.43 1.74 27.52
N ASN A 105 11.35 1.09 28.68
CA ASN A 105 11.37 -0.37 28.80
C ASN A 105 10.16 -1.07 28.13
N LYS A 106 9.11 -0.34 27.73
CA LYS A 106 7.87 -0.92 27.16
C LYS A 106 7.58 -0.45 25.74
N TRP A 107 8.16 0.69 25.33
CA TRP A 107 7.80 1.33 24.06
C TRP A 107 9.04 1.65 23.23
N ASN A 108 8.97 1.31 21.98
CA ASN A 108 9.95 1.64 20.96
C ASN A 108 9.31 2.50 19.86
N LEU A 109 9.99 3.55 19.46
CA LEU A 109 9.67 4.31 18.27
C LEU A 109 10.45 3.74 17.09
N ARG A 110 9.78 3.43 16.01
CA ARG A 110 10.38 2.92 14.80
C ARG A 110 10.12 3.87 13.65
N ILE A 111 11.18 4.26 12.95
CA ILE A 111 11.12 5.07 11.73
C ILE A 111 11.32 4.12 10.56
N ASN A 112 10.39 4.12 9.62
CA ASN A 112 10.35 3.18 8.50
C ASN A 112 10.42 3.96 7.18
N ALA A 113 11.23 3.48 6.23
CA ALA A 113 11.22 4.01 4.88
C ALA A 113 11.70 2.94 3.88
N GLY A 114 11.13 2.94 2.68
CA GLY A 114 11.57 2.02 1.64
C GLY A 114 10.71 2.03 0.39
N PRO A 115 11.10 1.26 -0.63
CA PRO A 115 10.32 1.08 -1.83
C PRO A 115 9.11 0.17 -1.59
N TYR A 116 8.11 0.33 -2.44
CA TYR A 116 7.03 -0.64 -2.57
C TYR A 116 6.73 -0.94 -4.02
N LEU A 117 6.28 -2.17 -4.26
CA LEU A 117 5.70 -2.62 -5.51
C LEU A 117 4.24 -2.99 -5.25
N SER A 118 3.34 -2.60 -6.14
CA SER A 118 1.91 -2.88 -6.03
C SER A 118 1.40 -3.43 -7.36
N TYR A 119 0.63 -4.50 -7.29
CA TYR A 119 -0.04 -5.14 -8.41
C TYR A 119 -1.55 -5.05 -8.24
N ALA A 120 -2.22 -4.37 -9.18
CA ALA A 120 -3.67 -4.31 -9.19
C ALA A 120 -4.26 -5.64 -9.68
N MET A 121 -4.95 -6.35 -8.79
CA MET A 121 -5.53 -7.67 -9.06
C MET A 121 -6.86 -7.55 -9.77
N PHE A 122 -7.75 -6.73 -9.25
CA PHE A 122 -9.07 -6.47 -9.81
C PHE A 122 -9.59 -5.10 -9.37
N GLY A 123 -10.55 -4.57 -10.12
CA GLY A 123 -11.15 -3.29 -9.80
C GLY A 123 -12.47 -3.08 -10.52
N ARG A 124 -13.12 -1.99 -10.17
CA ARG A 124 -14.37 -1.56 -10.79
C ARG A 124 -14.29 -0.07 -11.09
N ASP A 125 -14.66 0.28 -12.31
CA ASP A 125 -14.91 1.65 -12.72
C ASP A 125 -16.43 1.87 -12.80
N LYS A 126 -16.88 2.98 -12.23
CA LYS A 126 -18.28 3.40 -12.29
C LYS A 126 -18.30 4.88 -12.60
N SER A 127 -18.84 5.26 -13.73
CA SER A 127 -19.06 6.65 -14.11
C SER A 127 -20.55 6.99 -14.13
N ILE A 128 -20.88 8.18 -13.62
CA ILE A 128 -22.22 8.72 -13.62
C ILE A 128 -22.14 10.04 -14.39
N ASP A 129 -22.81 10.10 -15.52
CA ASP A 129 -22.85 11.30 -16.37
C ASP A 129 -24.13 12.08 -16.13
N TYR A 130 -24.01 13.30 -15.63
CA TYR A 130 -25.15 14.20 -15.37
C TYR A 130 -25.40 15.18 -16.51
N ALA A 131 -24.52 15.21 -17.53
CA ALA A 131 -24.59 16.23 -18.59
C ALA A 131 -25.84 16.11 -19.50
N TYR A 132 -26.49 14.95 -19.51
CA TYR A 132 -27.65 14.68 -20.38
C TYR A 132 -29.00 14.56 -19.62
N GLY A 133 -29.07 15.04 -18.38
CA GLY A 133 -30.34 15.09 -17.62
C GLY A 133 -30.92 13.75 -17.16
N ASN A 134 -30.47 12.63 -17.71
CA ASN A 134 -30.97 11.28 -17.43
C ASN A 134 -29.89 10.38 -16.81
N GLY A 135 -29.04 10.88 -15.95
CA GLY A 135 -28.08 10.13 -15.15
C GLY A 135 -27.67 8.77 -15.77
N MET A 136 -26.90 8.79 -16.85
CA MET A 136 -26.47 7.56 -17.51
C MET A 136 -25.43 6.86 -16.64
N HIS A 137 -25.80 5.71 -16.07
CA HIS A 137 -24.92 4.90 -15.25
C HIS A 137 -24.16 3.90 -16.13
N SER A 138 -22.85 4.04 -16.24
CA SER A 138 -22.01 2.99 -16.80
C SER A 138 -21.17 2.39 -15.68
N SER A 139 -21.15 1.07 -15.55
CA SER A 139 -20.27 0.35 -14.65
C SER A 139 -19.50 -0.70 -15.43
N LEU A 140 -18.20 -0.59 -15.46
CA LEU A 140 -17.30 -1.57 -16.05
C LEU A 140 -16.52 -2.28 -14.95
N GLY A 141 -16.74 -3.59 -14.81
CA GLY A 141 -15.89 -4.44 -13.99
C GLY A 141 -14.72 -4.96 -14.84
N TRP A 142 -13.49 -4.73 -14.42
CA TRP A 142 -12.33 -5.26 -15.12
C TRP A 142 -11.65 -6.36 -14.32
N TRP A 143 -11.41 -7.47 -15.00
CA TRP A 143 -10.64 -8.59 -14.55
C TRP A 143 -9.40 -8.69 -15.46
N HIS A 144 -8.23 -8.50 -14.91
CA HIS A 144 -6.93 -8.96 -15.41
C HIS A 144 -6.51 -8.66 -16.86
N GLN A 145 -7.39 -8.44 -17.85
CA GLN A 145 -7.00 -8.39 -19.26
C GLN A 145 -6.91 -6.98 -19.88
N ASP A 146 -7.64 -6.00 -19.37
CA ASP A 146 -7.84 -4.73 -20.07
C ASP A 146 -7.06 -3.54 -19.52
N PHE A 147 -6.26 -3.73 -18.46
CA PHE A 147 -5.47 -2.65 -17.89
C PHE A 147 -3.98 -2.78 -18.26
N PRO A 148 -3.46 -1.89 -19.11
CA PRO A 148 -2.02 -1.90 -19.46
C PRO A 148 -1.11 -1.63 -18.27
N ASP A 149 -1.64 -1.22 -17.13
CA ASP A 149 -0.90 -0.69 -15.98
C ASP A 149 -1.21 -1.34 -14.64
N HIS A 150 -1.15 -2.68 -14.58
CA HIS A 150 -1.32 -3.42 -13.32
C HIS A 150 -0.26 -3.09 -12.26
N PHE A 151 0.97 -2.79 -12.68
CA PHE A 151 2.08 -2.53 -11.77
C PHE A 151 2.21 -1.06 -11.42
N THR A 152 2.40 -0.80 -10.13
CA THR A 152 2.75 0.51 -9.59
C THR A 152 3.91 0.33 -8.63
N TYR A 153 4.83 1.29 -8.63
CA TYR A 153 5.95 1.33 -7.70
C TYR A 153 6.12 2.74 -7.15
N GLY A 154 6.74 2.82 -6.00
CA GLY A 154 6.94 4.11 -5.34
C GLY A 154 7.74 3.98 -4.05
N GLY A 155 7.66 5.04 -3.24
CA GLY A 155 8.23 5.10 -1.90
C GLY A 155 7.14 5.08 -0.83
N ARG A 156 7.42 4.44 0.30
CA ARG A 156 6.64 4.45 1.53
C ARG A 156 7.54 4.87 2.67
N ALA A 157 7.06 5.75 3.54
CA ALA A 157 7.75 6.16 4.74
C ALA A 157 6.74 6.43 5.86
N GLY A 158 7.14 6.18 7.10
CA GLY A 158 6.26 6.37 8.24
C GLY A 158 6.95 6.18 9.57
N VAL A 159 6.14 6.24 10.60
CA VAL A 159 6.55 6.00 11.98
C VAL A 159 5.64 4.96 12.61
N SER A 160 6.21 4.14 13.48
CA SER A 160 5.46 3.14 14.23
C SER A 160 5.83 3.23 15.71
N LEU A 161 4.84 3.11 16.56
CA LEU A 161 5.03 2.95 17.99
C LEU A 161 4.82 1.48 18.33
N GLU A 162 5.85 0.83 18.82
CA GLU A 162 5.86 -0.59 19.11
C GLU A 162 5.86 -0.82 20.63
N SER A 163 4.91 -1.62 21.07
CA SER A 163 4.87 -2.21 22.40
C SER A 163 5.22 -3.70 22.28
N GLU A 164 5.25 -4.44 23.37
CA GLU A 164 5.67 -5.85 23.43
C GLU A 164 5.13 -6.71 22.26
N HIS A 165 3.84 -6.60 21.95
CA HIS A 165 3.20 -7.35 20.87
C HIS A 165 2.47 -6.46 19.85
N PHE A 166 2.17 -5.21 20.22
CA PHE A 166 1.37 -4.32 19.39
C PHE A 166 2.24 -3.29 18.68
N ILE A 167 1.87 -3.00 17.43
CA ILE A 167 2.47 -1.95 16.62
C ILE A 167 1.36 -1.02 16.15
N TYR A 168 1.53 0.27 16.39
CA TYR A 168 0.68 1.34 15.87
C TYR A 168 1.46 2.06 14.79
N THR A 169 0.92 2.12 13.57
CA THR A 169 1.63 2.68 12.41
C THR A 169 0.92 3.87 11.83
N ILE A 170 1.69 4.86 11.38
CA ILE A 170 1.23 5.95 10.51
C ILE A 170 2.23 6.06 9.38
N ASP A 171 1.77 5.84 8.15
CA ASP A 171 2.62 5.81 6.97
C ASP A 171 2.06 6.69 5.85
N GLY A 172 2.97 7.29 5.09
CA GLY A 172 2.68 7.90 3.81
C GLY A 172 3.29 7.10 2.67
N LYS A 173 2.57 6.94 1.56
CA LYS A 173 3.12 6.38 0.32
C LYS A 173 2.88 7.31 -0.85
N CYS A 174 3.83 7.34 -1.78
CA CYS A 174 3.74 8.11 -3.01
C CYS A 174 4.15 7.24 -4.20
N SER A 175 3.30 7.21 -5.23
CA SER A 175 3.58 6.52 -6.48
C SER A 175 4.52 7.36 -7.36
N LEU A 176 5.60 6.76 -7.84
CA LEU A 176 6.53 7.38 -8.78
C LEU A 176 6.06 7.23 -10.24
N ARG A 177 5.21 6.27 -10.51
CA ARG A 177 4.69 6.04 -11.85
C ARG A 177 3.56 7.02 -12.16
N LYS A 178 3.70 7.75 -13.26
CA LYS A 178 2.63 8.58 -13.83
C LYS A 178 1.60 7.64 -14.46
N ARG A 179 0.41 7.58 -13.91
CA ARG A 179 -0.75 6.87 -14.50
C ARG A 179 -1.56 7.80 -15.38
N PRO A 180 -2.47 7.29 -16.21
CA PRO A 180 -3.42 8.15 -16.94
C PRO A 180 -4.19 9.11 -16.02
N PHE A 181 -4.42 8.73 -14.76
CA PHE A 181 -5.08 9.56 -13.73
C PHE A 181 -4.13 10.32 -12.80
N GLY A 182 -2.83 10.46 -13.17
CA GLY A 182 -1.82 11.17 -12.40
C GLY A 182 -1.13 10.32 -11.32
N GLN A 183 -0.19 10.94 -10.61
CA GLN A 183 0.44 10.36 -9.43
C GLN A 183 -0.58 10.28 -8.29
N SER A 184 -0.48 9.24 -7.47
CA SER A 184 -1.31 9.09 -6.27
C SER A 184 -0.45 9.09 -5.03
N GLY A 185 -0.94 9.75 -4.00
CA GLY A 185 -0.41 9.69 -2.65
C GLY A 185 -1.47 9.12 -1.71
N SER A 186 -1.05 8.44 -0.67
CA SER A 186 -1.96 8.02 0.40
C SER A 186 -1.28 8.09 1.76
N LEU A 187 -2.10 8.35 2.76
CA LEU A 187 -1.75 8.28 4.16
C LEU A 187 -2.50 7.10 4.77
N SER A 188 -1.84 6.31 5.59
CA SER A 188 -2.44 5.16 6.26
C SER A 188 -2.18 5.20 7.76
N ALA A 189 -3.14 4.69 8.52
CA ALA A 189 -2.99 4.45 9.94
C ALA A 189 -3.47 3.03 10.26
N GLY A 190 -2.74 2.33 11.09
CA GLY A 190 -3.06 0.93 11.37
C GLY A 190 -2.49 0.39 12.67
N VAL A 191 -2.89 -0.83 12.96
CA VAL A 191 -2.45 -1.60 14.10
C VAL A 191 -1.96 -2.96 13.63
N GLY A 192 -0.89 -3.44 14.22
CA GLY A 192 -0.35 -4.77 14.00
C GLY A 192 -0.15 -5.54 15.29
N TYR A 193 -0.01 -6.84 15.16
CA TYR A 193 0.33 -7.76 16.24
C TYR A 193 1.53 -8.61 15.83
N LYS A 194 2.54 -8.68 16.69
CA LYS A 194 3.75 -9.51 16.53
C LYS A 194 3.66 -10.78 17.38
N PHE A 195 4.11 -11.85 16.80
CA PHE A 195 4.20 -13.17 17.44
C PHE A 195 5.60 -13.46 17.93
#